data_05c080b75eff869f426b65c70ec5156b
#
_entry.id   05c080b75eff869f426b65c70ec5156b
#
_cell.length_a   1.000
_cell.length_b   1.000
_cell.length_c   1.000
_cell.angle_alpha   90.00
_cell.angle_beta   90.00
_cell.angle_gamma   90.00
#
_symmetry.space_group_name_H-M   'P 1'
#
loop_
_entity.id
_entity.type
_entity.pdbx_description
1 polymer ?
#
loop_
_entity_poly.entity_id
_entity_poly.type
_entity_poly.pdbx_seq_one_letter_code
_entity_poly.pdbx_strand_id
1 'polypeptide(L)'
;MIDRILIIILSVLCLCTFSGSCLAESVTPAPSSEPSISVSTSDEAVGTIADPLEPVNRAFFYINDKLYFWVFKPVATGYKAVIPEDGRIGVHNFFSNVTTPVRLVNCLLQAKFKGAGNETARFALNTTLGIAGFFDPAKKTFKIEKQEADFGQTLGIWGFGPAFYIVWPILGPSNVRDTVGYVGDLSFDPRTYLAYYFVIAEIVNAGTWVLDKLNETSLTLGEYENLKKAALDPYIALREAYSQYRQNKIRK
;
A
#
# COMPACT_ATOMS: atom_id res chain seq x y z
N MET A 1 14.28 21.19 9.65
CA MET A 1 13.59 19.88 9.59
C MET A 1 12.09 20.05 9.60
N ILE A 2 11.53 20.77 10.56
CA ILE A 2 10.09 21.06 10.68
C ILE A 2 9.56 21.80 9.46
N ASP A 3 10.32 22.74 8.88
CA ASP A 3 9.89 23.54 7.72
C ASP A 3 9.68 22.75 6.44
N ARG A 4 10.47 21.70 6.19
CA ARG A 4 10.30 20.85 4.98
C ARG A 4 9.18 19.84 5.13
N ILE A 5 8.96 19.31 6.33
CA ILE A 5 7.78 18.48 6.63
C ILE A 5 6.52 19.33 6.53
N LEU A 6 6.58 20.57 7.01
CA LEU A 6 5.49 21.53 6.90
C LEU A 6 5.18 21.89 5.43
N ILE A 7 6.19 22.03 4.58
CA ILE A 7 6.02 22.27 3.13
C ILE A 7 5.36 21.08 2.44
N ILE A 8 5.73 19.84 2.78
CA ILE A 8 5.10 18.63 2.24
C ILE A 8 3.66 18.53 2.73
N ILE A 9 3.39 18.81 3.99
CA ILE A 9 2.04 18.82 4.55
C ILE A 9 1.22 19.98 3.95
N LEU A 10 1.79 21.17 3.76
CA LEU A 10 1.10 22.30 3.13
C LEU A 10 0.83 22.07 1.63
N SER A 11 1.74 21.42 0.89
CA SER A 11 1.49 21.10 -0.51
C SER A 11 0.39 20.05 -0.68
N VAL A 12 0.25 19.11 0.27
CA VAL A 12 -0.86 18.16 0.32
C VAL A 12 -2.17 18.84 0.75
N LEU A 13 -2.12 19.81 1.68
CA LEU A 13 -3.30 20.59 2.11
C LEU A 13 -3.77 21.60 1.06
N CYS A 14 -2.87 22.21 0.30
CA CYS A 14 -3.22 23.18 -0.74
C CYS A 14 -3.98 22.57 -1.94
N LEU A 15 -3.89 21.26 -2.12
CA LEU A 15 -4.70 20.52 -3.10
C LEU A 15 -6.14 20.26 -2.63
N CYS A 16 -6.47 20.53 -1.37
CA CYS A 16 -7.79 20.26 -0.78
C CYS A 16 -8.71 21.49 -0.69
N THR A 17 -8.28 22.70 -1.09
CA THR A 17 -9.09 23.93 -0.94
C THR A 17 -9.78 24.39 -2.22
N PHE A 18 -10.32 23.49 -3.03
CA PHE A 18 -11.27 23.86 -4.07
C PHE A 18 -12.64 23.28 -3.75
N SER A 19 -13.34 23.91 -2.79
CA SER A 19 -14.71 23.57 -2.43
C SER A 19 -15.66 24.44 -3.26
N GLY A 20 -16.18 23.88 -4.34
CA GLY A 20 -17.34 24.41 -5.05
C GLY A 20 -18.62 23.91 -4.38
N SER A 21 -19.34 24.81 -3.74
CA SER A 21 -20.68 24.56 -3.21
C SER A 21 -21.66 24.32 -4.38
N CYS A 22 -22.32 23.17 -4.40
CA CYS A 22 -23.47 22.94 -5.25
C CYS A 22 -24.64 22.46 -4.38
N LEU A 23 -25.64 23.32 -4.25
CA LEU A 23 -26.96 23.02 -3.68
C LEU A 23 -27.67 22.06 -4.62
N ALA A 24 -28.11 20.92 -4.11
CA ALA A 24 -28.99 20.01 -4.82
C ALA A 24 -30.33 19.92 -4.08
N GLU A 25 -31.35 20.30 -4.80
CA GLU A 25 -32.77 20.34 -4.46
C GLU A 25 -33.33 18.91 -4.40
N SER A 26 -34.14 18.66 -3.40
CA SER A 26 -34.80 17.39 -3.13
C SER A 26 -35.99 17.15 -4.06
N VAL A 27 -36.00 16.05 -4.78
CA VAL A 27 -37.19 15.49 -5.44
C VAL A 27 -37.44 14.10 -4.88
N THR A 28 -38.57 13.96 -4.20
CA THR A 28 -39.13 12.70 -3.71
C THR A 28 -39.98 12.03 -4.80
N PRO A 29 -39.83 10.75 -5.09
CA PRO A 29 -40.86 9.94 -5.70
C PRO A 29 -41.46 8.93 -4.71
N ALA A 30 -42.78 8.76 -4.82
CA ALA A 30 -43.63 7.88 -4.03
C ALA A 30 -43.43 6.37 -4.36
N PRO A 31 -43.96 5.46 -3.50
CA PRO A 31 -43.58 4.07 -3.48
C PRO A 31 -44.32 3.19 -4.48
N SER A 32 -43.59 2.32 -5.17
CA SER A 32 -44.17 1.16 -5.88
C SER A 32 -43.73 -0.13 -5.15
N SER A 33 -44.73 -0.86 -4.72
CA SER A 33 -44.67 -2.16 -4.08
C SER A 33 -44.39 -3.27 -5.08
N GLU A 34 -43.32 -4.03 -4.91
CA GLU A 34 -43.17 -5.37 -5.49
C GLU A 34 -42.43 -6.33 -4.51
N PRO A 35 -42.64 -7.65 -4.64
CA PRO A 35 -42.57 -8.57 -3.51
C PRO A 35 -41.15 -8.96 -3.12
N SER A 36 -40.95 -8.95 -1.79
CA SER A 36 -39.73 -9.40 -1.11
C SER A 36 -39.48 -10.90 -1.32
N ILE A 37 -38.46 -11.23 -2.08
CA ILE A 37 -37.80 -12.52 -1.99
C ILE A 37 -36.72 -12.39 -0.90
N SER A 38 -37.03 -12.90 0.28
CA SER A 38 -36.08 -13.03 1.36
C SER A 38 -35.08 -14.14 1.05
N VAL A 39 -33.97 -13.78 0.42
CA VAL A 39 -32.78 -14.63 0.45
C VAL A 39 -31.99 -14.26 1.70
N SER A 40 -32.17 -15.07 2.75
CA SER A 40 -31.33 -15.03 3.93
C SER A 40 -29.96 -15.63 3.57
N THR A 41 -29.07 -14.83 3.05
CA THR A 41 -27.64 -15.09 3.07
C THR A 41 -27.04 -14.28 4.20
N SER A 42 -26.76 -14.95 5.29
CA SER A 42 -25.89 -14.47 6.37
C SER A 42 -24.43 -14.51 5.90
N ASP A 43 -24.13 -13.81 4.84
CA ASP A 43 -22.77 -13.34 4.54
C ASP A 43 -22.64 -12.01 5.26
N GLU A 44 -21.79 -11.97 6.32
CA GLU A 44 -21.33 -10.71 6.88
C GLU A 44 -20.80 -9.86 5.72
N ALA A 45 -21.56 -8.88 5.28
CA ALA A 45 -21.16 -7.95 4.25
C ALA A 45 -19.89 -7.29 4.73
N VAL A 46 -18.75 -7.72 4.19
CA VAL A 46 -17.47 -7.05 4.39
C VAL A 46 -17.67 -5.60 3.97
N GLY A 47 -17.78 -4.71 4.95
CA GLY A 47 -18.17 -3.32 4.75
C GLY A 47 -17.29 -2.66 3.69
N THR A 48 -17.89 -2.32 2.57
CA THR A 48 -17.23 -1.58 1.49
C THR A 48 -16.83 -0.21 2.01
N ILE A 49 -15.58 0.22 1.76
CA ILE A 49 -15.14 1.57 2.16
C ILE A 49 -15.95 2.59 1.33
N ALA A 50 -16.50 3.61 2.01
CA ALA A 50 -17.20 4.72 1.36
C ALA A 50 -16.29 5.43 0.34
N ASP A 51 -16.84 5.83 -0.80
CA ASP A 51 -16.08 6.44 -1.88
C ASP A 51 -16.76 7.73 -2.37
N PRO A 52 -16.73 8.81 -1.58
CA PRO A 52 -17.31 10.09 -1.97
C PRO A 52 -16.52 10.78 -3.10
N LEU A 53 -15.27 10.36 -3.35
CA LEU A 53 -14.39 10.90 -4.38
C LEU A 53 -14.32 10.00 -5.63
N GLU A 54 -15.31 9.13 -5.85
CA GLU A 54 -15.31 8.15 -6.95
C GLU A 54 -14.93 8.74 -8.32
N PRO A 55 -15.44 9.91 -8.77
CA PRO A 55 -15.04 10.46 -10.07
C PRO A 55 -13.55 10.78 -10.16
N VAL A 56 -12.97 11.32 -9.10
CA VAL A 56 -11.53 11.64 -9.02
C VAL A 56 -10.70 10.36 -8.91
N ASN A 57 -11.14 9.43 -8.08
CA ASN A 57 -10.49 8.14 -7.90
C ASN A 57 -10.47 7.32 -9.20
N ARG A 58 -11.55 7.34 -9.98
CA ARG A 58 -11.62 6.71 -11.32
C ARG A 58 -10.66 7.37 -12.30
N ALA A 59 -10.51 8.69 -12.26
CA ALA A 59 -9.54 9.39 -13.11
C ALA A 59 -8.10 8.97 -12.75
N PHE A 60 -7.74 8.92 -11.47
CA PHE A 60 -6.41 8.44 -11.04
C PHE A 60 -6.21 6.95 -11.30
N PHE A 61 -7.24 6.12 -11.14
CA PHE A 61 -7.19 4.72 -11.53
C PHE A 61 -6.86 4.58 -13.04
N TYR A 62 -7.51 5.36 -13.90
CA TYR A 62 -7.22 5.35 -15.33
C TYR A 62 -5.79 5.80 -15.64
N ILE A 63 -5.29 6.85 -14.98
CA ILE A 63 -3.91 7.30 -15.12
C ILE A 63 -2.93 6.19 -14.69
N ASN A 64 -3.18 5.54 -13.54
CA ASN A 64 -2.36 4.44 -13.04
C ASN A 64 -2.39 3.23 -13.98
N ASP A 65 -3.55 2.91 -14.57
CA ASP A 65 -3.71 1.87 -15.58
C ASP A 65 -2.84 2.15 -16.80
N LYS A 66 -2.87 3.38 -17.32
CA LYS A 66 -2.02 3.78 -18.47
C LYS A 66 -0.53 3.75 -18.11
N LEU A 67 -0.16 4.27 -16.93
CA LEU A 67 1.22 4.20 -16.44
C LEU A 67 1.72 2.76 -16.32
N TYR A 68 0.86 1.85 -15.82
CA TYR A 68 1.20 0.43 -15.76
C TYR A 68 1.48 -0.14 -17.14
N PHE A 69 0.57 -0.01 -18.10
CA PHE A 69 0.72 -0.63 -19.43
C PHE A 69 1.79 0.04 -20.29
N TRP A 70 1.99 1.35 -20.18
CA TRP A 70 2.90 2.09 -21.06
C TRP A 70 4.30 2.26 -20.49
N VAL A 71 4.45 2.22 -19.16
CA VAL A 71 5.74 2.46 -18.51
C VAL A 71 6.18 1.25 -17.67
N PHE A 72 5.42 0.91 -16.63
CA PHE A 72 5.87 -0.12 -15.67
C PHE A 72 6.00 -1.50 -16.30
N LYS A 73 5.01 -1.96 -17.04
CA LYS A 73 5.01 -3.28 -17.67
C LYS A 73 6.14 -3.48 -18.68
N PRO A 74 6.37 -2.60 -19.69
CA PRO A 74 7.47 -2.78 -20.64
C PRO A 74 8.83 -2.73 -19.96
N VAL A 75 9.04 -1.79 -19.00
CA VAL A 75 10.31 -1.69 -18.27
C VAL A 75 10.53 -2.91 -17.39
N ALA A 76 9.50 -3.37 -16.66
CA ALA A 76 9.59 -4.58 -15.84
C ALA A 76 9.80 -5.85 -16.67
N THR A 77 9.26 -5.91 -17.89
CA THR A 77 9.49 -7.03 -18.82
C THR A 77 10.94 -7.02 -19.30
N GLY A 78 11.48 -5.87 -19.65
CA GLY A 78 12.90 -5.72 -20.00
C GLY A 78 13.82 -6.07 -18.83
N TYR A 79 13.50 -5.61 -17.62
CA TYR A 79 14.23 -5.95 -16.40
C TYR A 79 14.21 -7.47 -16.12
N LYS A 80 13.04 -8.11 -16.26
CA LYS A 80 12.88 -9.56 -16.14
C LYS A 80 13.70 -10.33 -17.15
N ALA A 81 13.88 -9.81 -18.35
CA ALA A 81 14.69 -10.47 -19.41
C ALA A 81 16.20 -10.46 -19.10
N VAL A 82 16.67 -9.45 -18.35
CA VAL A 82 18.09 -9.27 -18.01
C VAL A 82 18.43 -9.90 -16.65
N ILE A 83 17.56 -9.72 -15.65
CA ILE A 83 17.81 -10.19 -14.28
C ILE A 83 17.03 -11.48 -14.03
N PRO A 84 17.71 -12.59 -13.73
CA PRO A 84 17.04 -13.86 -13.40
C PRO A 84 16.19 -13.75 -12.14
N GLU A 85 15.23 -14.66 -11.98
CA GLU A 85 14.23 -14.61 -10.90
C GLU A 85 14.86 -14.58 -9.51
N ASP A 86 15.87 -15.42 -9.28
CA ASP A 86 16.59 -15.45 -7.99
C ASP A 86 17.24 -14.10 -7.65
N GLY A 87 17.78 -13.40 -8.66
CA GLY A 87 18.33 -12.06 -8.50
C GLY A 87 17.26 -11.04 -8.11
N ARG A 88 16.08 -11.09 -8.76
CA ARG A 88 14.95 -10.22 -8.47
C ARG A 88 14.36 -10.50 -7.08
N ILE A 89 14.28 -11.77 -6.68
CA ILE A 89 13.91 -12.16 -5.31
C ILE A 89 14.93 -11.63 -4.30
N GLY A 90 16.23 -11.70 -4.63
CA GLY A 90 17.29 -11.14 -3.79
C GLY A 90 17.13 -9.63 -3.57
N VAL A 91 16.86 -8.88 -4.64
CA VAL A 91 16.60 -7.42 -4.57
C VAL A 91 15.35 -7.14 -3.71
N HIS A 92 14.26 -7.89 -3.89
CA HIS A 92 13.07 -7.78 -3.05
C HIS A 92 13.37 -8.04 -1.57
N ASN A 93 14.12 -9.10 -1.26
CA ASN A 93 14.51 -9.44 0.10
C ASN A 93 15.37 -8.34 0.73
N PHE A 94 16.32 -7.75 -0.03
CA PHE A 94 17.15 -6.64 0.41
C PHE A 94 16.29 -5.44 0.84
N PHE A 95 15.38 -4.96 -0.03
CA PHE A 95 14.49 -3.85 0.31
C PHE A 95 13.55 -4.19 1.48
N SER A 96 13.05 -5.41 1.52
CA SER A 96 12.27 -5.91 2.65
C SER A 96 13.08 -5.91 3.96
N ASN A 97 14.38 -6.23 3.93
CA ASN A 97 15.25 -6.18 5.09
C ASN A 97 15.52 -4.74 5.54
N VAL A 98 15.75 -3.82 4.60
CA VAL A 98 15.93 -2.38 4.90
C VAL A 98 14.71 -1.78 5.59
N THR A 99 13.50 -2.19 5.23
CA THR A 99 12.24 -1.70 5.83
C THR A 99 11.84 -2.43 7.11
N THR A 100 12.66 -3.33 7.64
CA THR A 100 12.38 -4.03 8.92
C THR A 100 12.11 -3.07 10.09
N PRO A 101 12.83 -1.93 10.27
CA PRO A 101 12.55 -1.01 11.38
C PRO A 101 11.11 -0.49 11.38
N VAL A 102 10.51 -0.24 10.23
CA VAL A 102 9.10 0.16 10.11
C VAL A 102 8.19 -0.92 10.70
N ARG A 103 8.38 -2.17 10.30
CA ARG A 103 7.56 -3.30 10.79
C ARG A 103 7.79 -3.56 12.27
N LEU A 104 9.05 -3.48 12.74
CA LEU A 104 9.41 -3.66 14.15
C LEU A 104 8.68 -2.65 15.04
N VAL A 105 8.78 -1.35 14.70
CA VAL A 105 8.11 -0.29 15.46
C VAL A 105 6.59 -0.49 15.45
N ASN A 106 6.01 -0.80 14.32
CA ASN A 106 4.57 -1.05 14.23
C ASN A 106 4.14 -2.30 15.01
N CYS A 107 4.92 -3.37 15.04
CA CYS A 107 4.66 -4.52 15.91
C CYS A 107 4.63 -4.12 17.39
N LEU A 108 5.57 -3.27 17.82
CA LEU A 108 5.61 -2.75 19.20
C LEU A 108 4.38 -1.88 19.51
N LEU A 109 4.03 -0.96 18.61
CA LEU A 109 2.87 -0.08 18.75
C LEU A 109 1.54 -0.86 18.75
N GLN A 110 1.51 -2.03 18.12
CA GLN A 110 0.38 -2.96 18.11
C GLN A 110 0.40 -3.94 19.29
N ALA A 111 1.34 -3.80 20.23
CA ALA A 111 1.58 -4.75 21.34
C ALA A 111 1.83 -6.21 20.89
N LYS A 112 2.24 -6.42 19.64
CA LYS A 112 2.59 -7.74 19.06
C LYS A 112 4.06 -8.07 19.36
N PHE A 113 4.42 -8.27 20.65
CA PHE A 113 5.80 -8.47 21.08
C PHE A 113 6.48 -9.68 20.44
N LYS A 114 5.74 -10.77 20.21
CA LYS A 114 6.24 -11.93 19.46
C LYS A 114 6.60 -11.55 18.01
N GLY A 115 5.76 -10.73 17.36
CA GLY A 115 6.01 -10.20 16.04
C GLY A 115 7.26 -9.32 16.00
N ALA A 116 7.42 -8.43 16.99
CA ALA A 116 8.61 -7.59 17.13
C ALA A 116 9.88 -8.43 17.31
N GLY A 117 9.85 -9.47 18.16
CA GLY A 117 10.94 -10.42 18.31
C GLY A 117 11.29 -11.17 17.03
N ASN A 118 10.28 -11.61 16.27
CA ASN A 118 10.48 -12.24 14.97
C ASN A 118 11.14 -11.29 13.96
N GLU A 119 10.69 -10.02 13.86
CA GLU A 119 11.31 -9.04 12.96
C GLU A 119 12.74 -8.72 13.36
N THR A 120 13.03 -8.60 14.66
CA THR A 120 14.41 -8.41 15.15
C THR A 120 15.30 -9.59 14.77
N ALA A 121 14.85 -10.82 15.00
CA ALA A 121 15.57 -12.03 14.63
C ALA A 121 15.79 -12.13 13.12
N ARG A 122 14.76 -11.84 12.32
CA ARG A 122 14.86 -11.79 10.86
C ARG A 122 15.88 -10.77 10.39
N PHE A 123 15.85 -9.57 10.93
CA PHE A 123 16.81 -8.51 10.60
C PHE A 123 18.24 -8.96 10.87
N ALA A 124 18.51 -9.50 12.08
CA ALA A 124 19.83 -9.98 12.44
C ALA A 124 20.30 -11.13 11.51
N LEU A 125 19.48 -12.15 11.32
CA LEU A 125 19.82 -13.32 10.50
C LEU A 125 19.99 -12.94 9.02
N ASN A 126 19.09 -12.13 8.47
CA ASN A 126 19.13 -11.77 7.06
C ASN A 126 20.27 -10.77 6.76
N THR A 127 20.59 -9.88 7.71
CA THR A 127 21.71 -8.95 7.53
C THR A 127 23.07 -9.67 7.62
N THR A 128 23.23 -10.62 8.56
CA THR A 128 24.50 -11.33 8.78
C THR A 128 24.66 -12.52 7.84
N LEU A 129 23.78 -13.51 7.94
CA LEU A 129 23.86 -14.75 7.17
C LEU A 129 23.26 -14.59 5.74
N GLY A 130 22.37 -13.62 5.55
CA GLY A 130 21.69 -13.36 4.28
C GLY A 130 22.37 -12.32 3.40
N ILE A 131 23.62 -11.92 3.68
CA ILE A 131 24.39 -10.91 2.93
C ILE A 131 23.56 -9.62 2.78
N ALA A 132 23.45 -8.87 3.89
CA ALA A 132 22.66 -7.62 3.97
C ALA A 132 21.16 -7.78 3.59
N GLY A 133 20.64 -9.01 3.63
CA GLY A 133 19.23 -9.29 3.33
C GLY A 133 18.94 -9.76 1.90
N PHE A 134 19.93 -9.93 1.02
CA PHE A 134 19.70 -10.51 -0.32
C PHE A 134 19.15 -11.93 -0.25
N PHE A 135 19.59 -12.71 0.72
CA PHE A 135 19.02 -14.02 1.02
C PHE A 135 18.10 -13.91 2.24
N ASP A 136 17.13 -14.83 2.35
CA ASP A 136 16.22 -14.89 3.50
C ASP A 136 16.42 -16.21 4.28
N PRO A 137 17.57 -16.39 4.98
CA PRO A 137 17.79 -17.54 5.83
C PRO A 137 16.79 -17.61 7.00
N ALA A 138 16.31 -16.46 7.48
CA ALA A 138 15.30 -16.41 8.54
C ALA A 138 14.04 -17.21 8.15
N LYS A 139 13.54 -17.04 6.94
CA LYS A 139 12.41 -17.80 6.42
C LYS A 139 12.80 -19.21 5.98
N LYS A 140 13.85 -19.34 5.15
CA LYS A 140 14.21 -20.63 4.53
C LYS A 140 14.69 -21.64 5.55
N THR A 141 15.58 -21.25 6.47
CA THR A 141 16.24 -22.13 7.45
C THR A 141 15.53 -22.15 8.78
N PHE A 142 15.23 -20.98 9.35
CA PHE A 142 14.69 -20.85 10.70
C PHE A 142 13.15 -20.82 10.75
N LYS A 143 12.46 -20.81 9.59
CA LYS A 143 11.00 -20.79 9.49
C LYS A 143 10.34 -19.60 10.22
N ILE A 144 11.04 -18.47 10.33
CA ILE A 144 10.52 -17.26 10.92
C ILE A 144 9.84 -16.44 9.83
N GLU A 145 8.52 -16.35 9.87
CA GLU A 145 7.74 -15.61 8.88
C GLU A 145 7.80 -14.09 9.12
N LYS A 146 7.79 -13.32 8.01
CA LYS A 146 7.77 -11.87 8.04
C LYS A 146 6.45 -11.36 8.61
N GLN A 147 6.52 -10.33 9.45
CA GLN A 147 5.35 -9.60 9.90
C GLN A 147 5.03 -8.48 8.90
N GLU A 148 3.77 -8.39 8.51
CA GLU A 148 3.32 -7.33 7.60
C GLU A 148 2.60 -6.26 8.42
N ALA A 149 3.36 -5.54 9.25
CA ALA A 149 2.85 -4.46 10.09
C ALA A 149 3.22 -3.09 9.50
N ASP A 150 2.24 -2.18 9.46
CA ASP A 150 2.36 -0.79 9.05
C ASP A 150 1.56 0.14 9.97
N PHE A 151 1.82 1.44 9.92
CA PHE A 151 1.19 2.40 10.81
C PHE A 151 -0.30 2.59 10.51
N GLY A 152 -0.75 2.38 9.27
CA GLY A 152 -2.18 2.35 8.94
C GLY A 152 -2.91 1.20 9.65
N GLN A 153 -2.28 0.02 9.76
CA GLN A 153 -2.80 -1.10 10.58
C GLN A 153 -2.79 -0.75 12.07
N THR A 154 -1.72 -0.11 12.55
CA THR A 154 -1.60 0.34 13.94
C THR A 154 -2.76 1.26 14.31
N LEU A 155 -3.03 2.26 13.47
CA LEU A 155 -4.20 3.14 13.64
C LEU A 155 -5.52 2.36 13.61
N GLY A 156 -5.63 1.37 12.71
CA GLY A 156 -6.82 0.50 12.64
C GLY A 156 -7.05 -0.31 13.91
N ILE A 157 -6.00 -0.89 14.50
CA ILE A 157 -6.05 -1.62 15.78
C ILE A 157 -6.41 -0.68 16.94
N TRP A 158 -5.98 0.57 16.88
CA TRP A 158 -6.35 1.60 17.86
C TRP A 158 -7.78 2.12 17.69
N GLY A 159 -8.55 1.57 16.74
CA GLY A 159 -9.96 1.89 16.53
C GLY A 159 -10.24 2.99 15.50
N PHE A 160 -9.22 3.51 14.81
CA PHE A 160 -9.45 4.47 13.74
C PHE A 160 -9.99 3.77 12.49
N GLY A 161 -11.18 4.19 12.05
CA GLY A 161 -11.80 3.70 10.82
C GLY A 161 -11.03 4.12 9.55
N PRO A 162 -11.33 3.51 8.40
CA PRO A 162 -10.67 3.84 7.12
C PRO A 162 -11.07 5.22 6.59
N ALA A 163 -12.16 5.82 7.08
CA ALA A 163 -12.87 6.98 6.56
C ALA A 163 -13.35 6.75 5.12
N PHE A 164 -12.69 7.30 4.10
CA PHE A 164 -13.09 7.11 2.71
C PHE A 164 -11.94 6.63 1.84
N TYR A 165 -12.28 6.05 0.69
CA TYR A 165 -11.35 5.50 -0.27
C TYR A 165 -10.66 6.60 -1.07
N ILE A 166 -9.37 6.42 -1.36
CA ILE A 166 -8.54 7.33 -2.14
C ILE A 166 -7.69 6.50 -3.10
N VAL A 167 -7.60 6.92 -4.36
CA VAL A 167 -6.59 6.41 -5.29
C VAL A 167 -5.51 7.45 -5.48
N TRP A 168 -4.28 7.13 -5.11
CA TRP A 168 -3.14 8.00 -5.33
C TRP A 168 -2.52 7.74 -6.71
N PRO A 169 -2.09 8.79 -7.43
CA PRO A 169 -1.27 8.61 -8.63
C PRO A 169 -0.01 7.81 -8.27
N ILE A 170 0.32 6.82 -9.09
CA ILE A 170 1.49 5.93 -8.95
C ILE A 170 1.43 4.99 -7.74
N LEU A 171 0.99 5.46 -6.56
CA LEU A 171 0.91 4.65 -5.34
C LEU A 171 -0.27 3.67 -5.34
N GLY A 172 -1.35 4.00 -6.06
CA GLY A 172 -2.53 3.12 -6.20
C GLY A 172 -3.57 3.29 -5.08
N PRO A 173 -4.32 2.20 -4.75
CA PRO A 173 -5.42 2.23 -3.80
C PRO A 173 -4.97 2.51 -2.37
N SER A 174 -5.72 3.34 -1.67
CA SER A 174 -5.51 3.73 -0.28
C SER A 174 -6.83 4.15 0.38
N ASN A 175 -6.76 4.60 1.62
CA ASN A 175 -7.81 5.31 2.33
C ASN A 175 -7.18 6.40 3.21
N VAL A 176 -7.99 7.24 3.85
CA VAL A 176 -7.46 8.34 4.68
C VAL A 176 -6.54 7.83 5.78
N ARG A 177 -6.98 6.83 6.55
CA ARG A 177 -6.19 6.25 7.64
C ARG A 177 -4.85 5.70 7.13
N ASP A 178 -4.88 4.93 6.05
CA ASP A 178 -3.67 4.29 5.52
C ASP A 178 -2.75 5.30 4.84
N THR A 179 -3.29 6.41 4.29
CA THR A 179 -2.51 7.56 3.82
C THR A 179 -1.76 8.24 4.96
N VAL A 180 -2.43 8.50 6.09
CA VAL A 180 -1.78 9.00 7.30
C VAL A 180 -0.76 7.99 7.83
N GLY A 181 -1.12 6.71 7.78
CA GLY A 181 -0.24 5.59 8.11
C GLY A 181 1.05 5.60 7.30
N TYR A 182 0.96 5.77 6.00
CA TYR A 182 2.11 5.84 5.11
C TYR A 182 3.06 7.00 5.48
N VAL A 183 2.51 8.18 5.78
CA VAL A 183 3.33 9.32 6.26
C VAL A 183 4.02 9.00 7.59
N GLY A 184 3.33 8.30 8.50
CA GLY A 184 3.91 7.83 9.76
C GLY A 184 5.05 6.84 9.53
N ASP A 185 4.89 5.89 8.63
CA ASP A 185 5.90 4.88 8.29
C ASP A 185 7.17 5.50 7.70
N LEU A 186 7.07 6.60 6.95
CA LEU A 186 8.23 7.35 6.44
C LEU A 186 9.16 7.83 7.56
N SER A 187 8.62 8.09 8.76
CA SER A 187 9.41 8.49 9.93
C SER A 187 10.27 7.36 10.50
N PHE A 188 9.96 6.11 10.19
CA PHE A 188 10.70 4.93 10.65
C PHE A 188 11.47 4.25 9.51
N ASP A 189 11.31 4.71 8.26
CA ASP A 189 12.00 4.15 7.11
C ASP A 189 13.43 4.68 7.03
N PRO A 190 14.45 3.81 7.13
CA PRO A 190 15.85 4.23 7.02
C PRO A 190 16.18 4.95 5.71
N ARG A 191 15.45 4.65 4.62
CA ARG A 191 15.65 5.31 3.31
C ARG A 191 15.39 6.81 3.37
N THR A 192 14.42 7.24 4.18
CA THR A 192 14.10 8.66 4.38
C THR A 192 15.28 9.42 5.00
N TYR A 193 16.02 8.79 5.92
CA TYR A 193 17.18 9.42 6.58
C TYR A 193 18.42 9.42 5.71
N LEU A 194 18.64 8.37 4.91
CA LEU A 194 19.73 8.36 3.93
C LEU A 194 19.61 9.54 2.96
N ALA A 195 18.40 9.88 2.55
CA ALA A 195 18.12 11.05 1.74
C ALA A 195 18.51 12.38 2.41
N TYR A 196 18.47 12.47 3.71
CA TYR A 196 18.79 13.69 4.45
C TYR A 196 20.30 14.00 4.52
N TYR A 197 21.14 12.97 4.64
CA TYR A 197 22.59 13.12 4.89
C TYR A 197 23.44 13.30 3.64
N PHE A 198 22.94 12.97 2.47
CA PHE A 198 23.68 13.06 1.22
C PHE A 198 23.00 14.05 0.25
N VAL A 199 23.75 15.02 -0.30
CA VAL A 199 23.23 16.01 -1.27
C VAL A 199 22.72 15.36 -2.57
N ILE A 200 23.18 14.13 -2.87
CA ILE A 200 22.71 13.29 -3.98
C ILE A 200 21.48 12.44 -3.59
N ALA A 201 21.06 12.53 -2.36
CA ALA A 201 20.16 11.59 -1.71
C ALA A 201 18.71 11.64 -2.20
N GLU A 202 18.20 12.76 -2.67
CA GLU A 202 16.86 12.81 -3.25
C GLU A 202 16.77 11.95 -4.53
N ILE A 203 17.81 12.00 -5.37
CA ILE A 203 17.92 11.17 -6.58
C ILE A 203 18.09 9.70 -6.20
N VAL A 204 18.95 9.40 -5.21
CA VAL A 204 19.18 8.03 -4.74
C VAL A 204 17.91 7.46 -4.08
N ASN A 205 17.19 8.23 -3.28
CA ASN A 205 15.95 7.78 -2.64
C ASN A 205 14.84 7.54 -3.68
N ALA A 206 14.64 8.47 -4.61
CA ALA A 206 13.71 8.27 -5.72
C ALA A 206 14.12 7.06 -6.58
N GLY A 207 15.41 6.91 -6.87
CA GLY A 207 15.94 5.77 -7.62
C GLY A 207 15.75 4.44 -6.91
N THR A 208 15.99 4.36 -5.60
CA THR A 208 15.77 3.14 -4.81
C THR A 208 14.29 2.78 -4.73
N TRP A 209 13.40 3.78 -4.58
CA TRP A 209 11.95 3.54 -4.60
C TRP A 209 11.48 3.05 -5.98
N VAL A 210 11.95 3.67 -7.07
CA VAL A 210 11.62 3.24 -8.43
C VAL A 210 12.13 1.82 -8.71
N LEU A 211 13.35 1.50 -8.26
CA LEU A 211 13.91 0.17 -8.42
C LEU A 211 13.13 -0.88 -7.65
N ASP A 212 12.76 -0.60 -6.39
CA ASP A 212 11.94 -1.48 -5.56
C ASP A 212 10.57 -1.72 -6.23
N LYS A 213 9.90 -0.65 -6.68
CA LYS A 213 8.61 -0.74 -7.37
C LYS A 213 8.68 -1.49 -8.70
N LEU A 214 9.73 -1.23 -9.49
CA LEU A 214 9.98 -1.94 -10.74
C LEU A 214 10.24 -3.43 -10.51
N ASN A 215 11.05 -3.74 -9.51
CA ASN A 215 11.36 -5.12 -9.14
C ASN A 215 10.11 -5.87 -8.65
N GLU A 216 9.30 -5.25 -7.79
CA GLU A 216 8.00 -5.77 -7.35
C GLU A 216 7.09 -6.03 -8.55
N THR A 217 6.93 -5.05 -9.44
CA THR A 217 6.14 -5.20 -10.68
C THR A 217 6.64 -6.37 -11.53
N SER A 218 7.96 -6.57 -11.62
CA SER A 218 8.54 -7.66 -12.41
C SER A 218 8.26 -9.06 -11.85
N LEU A 219 8.03 -9.16 -10.53
CA LEU A 219 7.68 -10.41 -9.85
C LEU A 219 6.17 -10.71 -9.94
N THR A 220 5.33 -9.67 -10.04
CA THR A 220 3.86 -9.76 -10.07
C THR A 220 3.25 -9.53 -11.46
N LEU A 221 4.08 -9.60 -12.54
CA LEU A 221 3.61 -9.44 -13.92
C LEU A 221 2.49 -10.43 -14.24
N GLY A 222 1.36 -9.91 -14.73
CA GLY A 222 0.18 -10.69 -15.08
C GLY A 222 -0.93 -10.70 -14.03
N GLU A 223 -0.63 -10.46 -12.74
CA GLU A 223 -1.67 -10.47 -11.69
C GLU A 223 -2.71 -9.36 -11.91
N TYR A 224 -2.24 -8.14 -12.19
CA TYR A 224 -3.12 -7.01 -12.48
C TYR A 224 -3.95 -7.23 -13.75
N GLU A 225 -3.34 -7.75 -14.81
CA GLU A 225 -4.05 -8.08 -16.06
C GLU A 225 -5.12 -9.14 -15.87
N ASN A 226 -4.83 -10.15 -15.04
CA ASN A 226 -5.79 -11.20 -14.72
C ASN A 226 -6.98 -10.65 -13.93
N LEU A 227 -6.73 -9.80 -12.91
CA LEU A 227 -7.78 -9.11 -12.19
C LEU A 227 -8.64 -8.27 -13.14
N LYS A 228 -8.00 -7.48 -14.01
CA LYS A 228 -8.69 -6.61 -14.97
C LYS A 228 -9.54 -7.38 -15.99
N LYS A 229 -9.08 -8.57 -16.40
CA LYS A 229 -9.85 -9.44 -17.33
C LYS A 229 -11.02 -10.14 -16.64
N ALA A 230 -10.88 -10.49 -15.39
CA ALA A 230 -11.90 -11.21 -14.63
C ALA A 230 -13.02 -10.30 -14.10
N ALA A 231 -12.76 -9.01 -13.91
CA ALA A 231 -13.69 -8.07 -13.31
C ALA A 231 -14.59 -7.39 -14.37
N LEU A 232 -15.88 -7.26 -14.07
CA LEU A 232 -16.82 -6.44 -14.85
C LEU A 232 -16.45 -4.95 -14.77
N ASP A 233 -16.14 -4.47 -13.56
CA ASP A 233 -15.58 -3.13 -13.31
C ASP A 233 -14.27 -3.29 -12.53
N PRO A 234 -13.10 -3.13 -13.19
CA PRO A 234 -11.80 -3.30 -12.54
C PRO A 234 -11.55 -2.30 -11.42
N TYR A 235 -12.14 -1.10 -11.46
CA TYR A 235 -12.03 -0.11 -10.41
C TYR A 235 -12.71 -0.59 -9.12
N ILE A 236 -13.96 -1.05 -9.24
CA ILE A 236 -14.71 -1.58 -8.08
C ILE A 236 -14.02 -2.81 -7.53
N ALA A 237 -13.60 -3.75 -8.39
CA ALA A 237 -12.89 -4.95 -7.96
C ALA A 237 -11.61 -4.63 -7.18
N LEU A 238 -10.82 -3.63 -7.63
CA LEU A 238 -9.61 -3.21 -6.93
C LEU A 238 -9.93 -2.55 -5.57
N ARG A 239 -10.97 -1.72 -5.50
CA ARG A 239 -11.43 -1.09 -4.24
C ARG A 239 -11.85 -2.15 -3.21
N GLU A 240 -12.63 -3.11 -3.63
CA GLU A 240 -13.11 -4.19 -2.76
C GLU A 240 -11.98 -5.11 -2.31
N ALA A 241 -11.11 -5.53 -3.23
CA ALA A 241 -9.93 -6.33 -2.90
C ALA A 241 -9.02 -5.61 -1.89
N TYR A 242 -8.78 -4.31 -2.08
CA TYR A 242 -8.04 -3.49 -1.13
C TYR A 242 -8.72 -3.42 0.24
N SER A 243 -10.04 -3.17 0.27
CA SER A 243 -10.82 -3.10 1.50
C SER A 243 -10.71 -4.40 2.31
N GLN A 244 -10.96 -5.54 1.67
CA GLN A 244 -10.89 -6.87 2.27
C GLN A 244 -9.46 -7.20 2.78
N TYR A 245 -8.46 -6.91 1.97
CA TYR A 245 -7.06 -7.10 2.35
C TYR A 245 -6.70 -6.33 3.62
N ARG A 246 -7.06 -5.03 3.69
CA ARG A 246 -6.78 -4.18 4.86
C ARG A 246 -7.53 -4.62 6.11
N GLN A 247 -8.81 -4.99 5.99
CA GLN A 247 -9.59 -5.49 7.11
C GLN A 247 -9.00 -6.81 7.66
N ASN A 248 -8.64 -7.73 6.78
CA ASN A 248 -8.03 -8.99 7.19
C ASN A 248 -6.70 -8.80 7.92
N LYS A 249 -5.91 -7.78 7.54
CA LYS A 249 -4.65 -7.45 8.23
C LYS A 249 -4.86 -6.84 9.62
N ILE A 250 -5.93 -6.09 9.84
CA ILE A 250 -6.23 -5.47 11.14
C ILE A 250 -6.81 -6.51 12.11
N ARG A 251 -7.57 -7.49 11.61
CA ARG A 251 -8.17 -8.55 12.42
C ARG A 251 -7.17 -9.60 12.92
N LYS A 252 -6.01 -9.74 12.27
CA LYS A 252 -4.91 -10.64 12.67
C LYS A 252 -4.02 -9.99 13.73
#